data_d4619a036724cd92bd3697f002793b75
#
_entry.id   d4619a036724cd92bd3697f002793b75
#
_cell.length_a   1.000
_cell.length_b   1.000
_cell.length_c   1.000
_cell.angle_alpha   90.00
_cell.angle_beta   90.00
_cell.angle_gamma   90.00
#
_symmetry.space_group_name_H-M   'P 1'
#
loop_
_entity.id
_entity.type
_entity.pdbx_description
1 polymer ?
#
loop_
_entity_poly.entity_id
_entity_poly.type
_entity_poly.pdbx_seq_one_letter_code
_entity_poly.pdbx_strand_id
1 'polypeptide(L)'
;MKVDRRTVLKGTAAVAATSVMGMPSIVRAQSKKWMFAGSSPLTGPFAQAGVTALKDVLDWAEMTNDMGGIAGRPVEINHEDSGYDPAKSLANFKKAMSSDDRPVYYNGDSTGFMKLVTPELNRTPVLCGGTSFASELADPSTHPFQYIAGPTYNSMFDILLKHVKDNGGSTVAFVYSDTEFGRDPIAHGRKAAAALGLKVVHEEITKPAGAEVQTHVAQLRRADPDFVIMHGYVTGVWPEIIGTARAFKMETKFLGTFWGMEKVIADAVTAKAGPILDGYAGVLPYRYFYEAKDSASYGKFFAFKKQKYGDKFPGYVTTWSLQPMFSHELAKNAIEATVNADKEVNAQNLVAALGAINDWDSGGYMGLPVTVVNHAVPQGRVYAYRAENNLFLPVSDWIVT
;
A
#
# COMPACT_ATOMS: atom_id res chain seq x y z
N MET A 1 -24.58 -18.35 -91.66
CA MET A 1 -25.50 -18.17 -90.51
C MET A 1 -24.97 -17.05 -89.65
N LYS A 2 -25.59 -15.85 -89.73
CA LYS A 2 -25.19 -14.67 -88.97
C LYS A 2 -25.92 -14.73 -87.61
N VAL A 3 -25.12 -14.82 -86.50
CA VAL A 3 -25.67 -14.77 -85.15
C VAL A 3 -25.82 -13.32 -84.77
N ASP A 4 -27.07 -12.93 -84.50
CA ASP A 4 -27.46 -11.59 -84.17
C ASP A 4 -26.95 -11.20 -82.78
N ARG A 5 -26.24 -10.02 -82.71
CA ARG A 5 -25.64 -9.43 -81.51
C ARG A 5 -26.61 -8.95 -80.43
N ARG A 6 -27.91 -9.03 -80.69
CA ARG A 6 -28.94 -8.58 -79.74
C ARG A 6 -29.45 -9.63 -78.77
N THR A 7 -29.05 -10.91 -78.93
CA THR A 7 -29.50 -11.99 -78.07
C THR A 7 -28.54 -12.30 -76.92
N VAL A 8 -27.32 -11.74 -76.96
CA VAL A 8 -26.27 -11.95 -75.92
C VAL A 8 -26.37 -10.94 -74.79
N LEU A 9 -27.15 -9.85 -74.94
CA LEU A 9 -27.25 -8.76 -73.96
C LEU A 9 -28.44 -8.84 -73.01
N LYS A 10 -29.21 -9.91 -73.01
CA LYS A 10 -30.33 -10.11 -72.09
C LYS A 10 -30.14 -11.22 -71.06
N GLY A 11 -28.93 -11.85 -71.01
CA GLY A 11 -28.64 -12.97 -70.09
C GLY A 11 -27.68 -12.65 -68.95
N THR A 12 -27.15 -11.40 -68.83
CA THR A 12 -26.07 -11.08 -67.87
C THR A 12 -26.40 -9.93 -66.92
N ALA A 13 -27.68 -9.64 -66.71
CA ALA A 13 -28.12 -8.54 -65.81
C ALA A 13 -28.77 -9.04 -64.49
N ALA A 14 -28.55 -10.30 -64.10
CA ALA A 14 -29.21 -10.85 -62.91
C ALA A 14 -28.29 -11.54 -61.88
N VAL A 15 -26.97 -11.36 -61.94
CA VAL A 15 -26.05 -11.91 -60.92
C VAL A 15 -24.97 -10.89 -60.56
N ALA A 16 -25.31 -9.69 -60.13
CA ALA A 16 -24.36 -8.74 -59.57
C ALA A 16 -25.05 -7.84 -58.55
N ALA A 17 -25.90 -8.41 -57.69
CA ALA A 17 -26.45 -7.73 -56.52
C ALA A 17 -26.32 -8.62 -55.30
N THR A 18 -25.15 -9.24 -55.09
CA THR A 18 -24.79 -9.84 -53.81
C THR A 18 -23.78 -8.89 -53.10
N SER A 19 -24.39 -8.00 -52.33
CA SER A 19 -23.96 -7.62 -50.97
C SER A 19 -22.45 -7.54 -50.76
N VAL A 20 -21.85 -6.44 -51.10
CA VAL A 20 -20.81 -5.89 -50.24
C VAL A 20 -21.52 -5.41 -48.95
N MET A 21 -21.94 -6.35 -48.10
CA MET A 21 -22.08 -6.03 -46.69
C MET A 21 -20.66 -5.63 -46.23
N GLY A 22 -20.42 -4.36 -46.17
CA GLY A 22 -19.26 -3.82 -45.46
C GLY A 22 -19.28 -4.44 -44.06
N MET A 23 -18.35 -5.38 -43.79
CA MET A 23 -18.00 -5.67 -42.43
C MET A 23 -17.72 -4.33 -41.79
N PRO A 24 -18.37 -3.97 -40.67
CA PRO A 24 -17.92 -2.82 -39.93
C PRO A 24 -16.45 -3.10 -39.62
N SER A 25 -15.55 -2.35 -40.24
CA SER A 25 -14.19 -2.26 -39.77
C SER A 25 -14.35 -1.77 -38.34
N ILE A 26 -14.23 -2.67 -37.39
CA ILE A 26 -14.01 -2.33 -36.00
C ILE A 26 -12.65 -1.62 -36.04
N VAL A 27 -12.69 -0.31 -36.27
CA VAL A 27 -11.60 0.57 -35.90
C VAL A 27 -11.54 0.39 -34.38
N ARG A 28 -10.73 -0.55 -33.93
CA ARG A 28 -10.27 -0.55 -32.56
C ARG A 28 -9.57 0.79 -32.41
N ALA A 29 -10.31 1.78 -31.92
CA ALA A 29 -9.70 2.96 -31.36
C ALA A 29 -8.65 2.44 -30.41
N GLN A 30 -7.39 2.76 -30.68
CA GLN A 30 -6.25 2.39 -29.84
C GLN A 30 -6.65 2.79 -28.42
N SER A 31 -6.92 1.80 -27.57
CA SER A 31 -7.48 2.04 -26.24
C SER A 31 -6.52 2.93 -25.48
N LYS A 32 -6.94 4.17 -25.16
CA LYS A 32 -6.14 5.06 -24.32
C LYS A 32 -5.85 4.31 -23.03
N LYS A 33 -4.56 4.24 -22.66
CA LYS A 33 -4.11 3.65 -21.41
C LYS A 33 -4.55 4.48 -20.21
N TRP A 34 -4.65 3.85 -19.04
CA TRP A 34 -4.74 4.55 -17.78
C TRP A 34 -3.34 4.89 -17.29
N MET A 35 -3.01 6.18 -17.17
CA MET A 35 -1.74 6.61 -16.60
C MET A 35 -1.86 6.69 -15.07
N PHE A 36 -1.04 5.90 -14.37
CA PHE A 36 -0.84 5.95 -12.94
C PHE A 36 0.56 6.51 -12.68
N ALA A 37 0.64 7.72 -12.17
CA ALA A 37 1.92 8.33 -11.82
C ALA A 37 2.19 8.23 -10.33
N GLY A 38 3.42 8.49 -9.93
CA GLY A 38 3.77 8.51 -8.52
C GLY A 38 5.21 8.91 -8.23
N SER A 39 5.51 9.00 -6.96
CA SER A 39 6.86 9.08 -6.42
C SER A 39 7.16 7.82 -5.62
N SER A 40 8.42 7.39 -5.64
CA SER A 40 8.94 6.31 -4.82
C SER A 40 10.32 6.68 -4.27
N PRO A 41 10.65 6.32 -3.03
CA PRO A 41 11.98 6.56 -2.48
C PRO A 41 12.96 5.51 -3.02
N LEU A 42 13.47 5.70 -4.26
CA LEU A 42 14.41 4.77 -4.90
C LEU A 42 15.84 4.98 -4.42
N THR A 43 16.10 6.11 -3.77
CA THR A 43 17.34 6.47 -3.08
C THR A 43 17.03 6.91 -1.65
N GLY A 44 18.06 7.11 -0.80
CA GLY A 44 17.87 7.59 0.57
C GLY A 44 17.52 6.49 1.59
N PRO A 45 17.03 6.87 2.79
CA PRO A 45 16.92 5.96 3.94
C PRO A 45 15.86 4.84 3.77
N PHE A 46 14.92 4.99 2.86
CA PHE A 46 13.87 4.00 2.58
C PHE A 46 14.01 3.34 1.21
N ALA A 47 15.19 3.45 0.56
CA ALA A 47 15.41 2.93 -0.79
C ALA A 47 15.10 1.44 -0.92
N GLN A 48 15.46 0.62 0.06
CA GLN A 48 15.16 -0.82 0.04
C GLN A 48 13.66 -1.08 -0.08
N ALA A 49 12.84 -0.38 0.70
CA ALA A 49 11.39 -0.50 0.66
C ALA A 49 10.82 0.03 -0.67
N GLY A 50 11.27 1.22 -1.10
CA GLY A 50 10.78 1.87 -2.31
C GLY A 50 11.07 1.09 -3.59
N VAL A 51 12.29 0.59 -3.75
CA VAL A 51 12.70 -0.23 -4.91
C VAL A 51 11.91 -1.54 -4.97
N THR A 52 11.74 -2.21 -3.81
CA THR A 52 10.98 -3.47 -3.73
C THR A 52 9.51 -3.25 -4.05
N ALA A 53 8.90 -2.23 -3.44
CA ALA A 53 7.50 -1.90 -3.65
C ALA A 53 7.20 -1.48 -5.10
N LEU A 54 8.04 -0.63 -5.70
CA LEU A 54 7.85 -0.23 -7.10
C LEU A 54 7.95 -1.42 -8.06
N LYS A 55 8.90 -2.33 -7.84
CA LYS A 55 9.00 -3.56 -8.64
C LYS A 55 7.72 -4.37 -8.60
N ASP A 56 7.12 -4.53 -7.42
CA ASP A 56 5.88 -5.29 -7.26
C ASP A 56 4.67 -4.55 -7.83
N VAL A 57 4.63 -3.23 -7.77
CA VAL A 57 3.60 -2.41 -8.44
C VAL A 57 3.70 -2.52 -9.97
N LEU A 58 4.91 -2.56 -10.53
CA LEU A 58 5.12 -2.80 -11.97
C LEU A 58 4.68 -4.21 -12.38
N ASP A 59 4.99 -5.22 -11.58
CA ASP A 59 4.54 -6.60 -11.79
C ASP A 59 3.01 -6.71 -11.69
N TRP A 60 2.38 -5.99 -10.75
CA TRP A 60 0.92 -5.89 -10.63
C TRP A 60 0.29 -5.27 -11.89
N ALA A 61 0.88 -4.22 -12.45
CA ALA A 61 0.41 -3.59 -13.68
C ALA A 61 0.51 -4.52 -14.88
N GLU A 62 1.63 -5.26 -15.02
CA GLU A 62 1.82 -6.27 -16.07
C GLU A 62 0.76 -7.36 -15.97
N MET A 63 0.60 -7.97 -14.79
CA MET A 63 -0.45 -8.97 -14.54
C MET A 63 -1.86 -8.43 -14.85
N THR A 64 -2.15 -7.20 -14.42
CA THR A 64 -3.45 -6.56 -14.69
C THR A 64 -3.68 -6.40 -16.20
N ASN A 65 -2.65 -6.00 -16.95
CA ASN A 65 -2.73 -5.86 -18.40
C ASN A 65 -2.92 -7.20 -19.11
N ASP A 66 -2.24 -8.25 -18.65
CA ASP A 66 -2.41 -9.62 -19.17
C ASP A 66 -3.84 -10.14 -18.96
N MET A 67 -4.51 -9.69 -17.91
CA MET A 67 -5.91 -9.99 -17.62
C MET A 67 -6.93 -9.09 -18.36
N GLY A 68 -6.48 -8.20 -19.25
CA GLY A 68 -7.34 -7.31 -20.03
C GLY A 68 -7.37 -5.86 -19.56
N GLY A 69 -6.53 -5.49 -18.62
CA GLY A 69 -6.39 -4.13 -18.10
C GLY A 69 -7.52 -3.73 -17.14
N ILE A 70 -7.67 -2.44 -16.91
CA ILE A 70 -8.71 -1.85 -16.05
C ILE A 70 -9.85 -1.37 -16.96
N ALA A 71 -11.05 -1.91 -16.79
CA ALA A 71 -12.20 -1.60 -17.64
C ALA A 71 -11.86 -1.68 -19.16
N GLY A 72 -11.10 -2.71 -19.55
CA GLY A 72 -10.70 -2.96 -20.94
C GLY A 72 -9.58 -2.07 -21.48
N ARG A 73 -8.89 -1.30 -20.65
CA ARG A 73 -7.76 -0.45 -21.03
C ARG A 73 -6.50 -0.81 -20.25
N PRO A 74 -5.33 -0.83 -20.90
CA PRO A 74 -4.07 -1.08 -20.20
C PRO A 74 -3.76 0.03 -19.18
N VAL A 75 -3.13 -0.35 -18.07
CA VAL A 75 -2.55 0.58 -17.09
C VAL A 75 -1.06 0.72 -17.33
N GLU A 76 -0.54 1.94 -17.25
CA GLU A 76 0.88 2.26 -17.30
C GLU A 76 1.30 2.96 -16.01
N ILE A 77 2.37 2.48 -15.39
CA ILE A 77 2.93 3.03 -14.16
C ILE A 77 4.14 3.92 -14.50
N ASN A 78 4.14 5.14 -14.00
CA ASN A 78 5.27 6.05 -14.10
C ASN A 78 5.59 6.67 -12.73
N HIS A 79 6.61 6.11 -12.05
CA HIS A 79 7.09 6.61 -10.77
C HIS A 79 8.48 7.22 -10.91
N GLU A 80 8.70 8.36 -10.25
CA GLU A 80 10.00 9.03 -10.19
C GLU A 80 10.62 8.90 -8.79
N ASP A 81 11.96 8.92 -8.73
CA ASP A 81 12.68 8.90 -7.46
C ASP A 81 12.44 10.18 -6.66
N SER A 82 12.02 10.01 -5.42
CA SER A 82 11.87 11.10 -4.46
C SER A 82 13.07 11.26 -3.50
N GLY A 83 13.83 10.20 -3.29
CA GLY A 83 14.81 10.16 -2.21
C GLY A 83 14.20 10.29 -0.82
N TYR A 84 12.87 10.13 -0.69
CA TYR A 84 12.09 10.42 0.52
C TYR A 84 12.08 11.92 0.92
N ASP A 85 12.25 12.81 -0.06
CA ASP A 85 12.17 14.27 0.11
C ASP A 85 10.79 14.77 -0.34
N PRO A 86 9.95 15.31 0.57
CA PRO A 86 8.61 15.80 0.24
C PRO A 86 8.60 16.91 -0.82
N ALA A 87 9.62 17.76 -0.86
CA ALA A 87 9.72 18.85 -1.85
C ALA A 87 10.01 18.29 -3.24
N LYS A 88 10.90 17.29 -3.35
CA LYS A 88 11.16 16.57 -4.60
C LYS A 88 9.93 15.80 -5.06
N SER A 89 9.22 15.14 -4.16
CA SER A 89 7.95 14.45 -4.46
C SER A 89 6.89 15.44 -4.97
N LEU A 90 6.80 16.64 -4.41
CA LEU A 90 5.90 17.69 -4.90
C LEU A 90 6.29 18.17 -6.30
N ALA A 91 7.59 18.28 -6.59
CA ALA A 91 8.06 18.63 -7.94
C ALA A 91 7.70 17.53 -8.96
N ASN A 92 7.86 16.25 -8.60
CA ASN A 92 7.45 15.09 -9.40
C ASN A 92 5.94 15.12 -9.67
N PHE A 93 5.13 15.40 -8.65
CA PHE A 93 3.67 15.56 -8.79
C PHE A 93 3.34 16.64 -9.82
N LYS A 94 3.89 17.86 -9.67
CA LYS A 94 3.63 18.98 -10.59
C LYS A 94 4.04 18.64 -12.02
N LYS A 95 5.15 17.96 -12.21
CA LYS A 95 5.62 17.46 -13.51
C LYS A 95 4.61 16.48 -14.13
N ALA A 96 4.16 15.48 -13.36
CA ALA A 96 3.16 14.52 -13.83
C ALA A 96 1.84 15.18 -14.20
N MET A 97 1.36 16.14 -13.40
CA MET A 97 0.09 16.84 -13.63
C MET A 97 0.14 17.84 -14.80
N SER A 98 1.33 18.23 -15.26
CA SER A 98 1.54 19.11 -16.42
C SER A 98 1.86 18.37 -17.72
N SER A 99 1.92 17.03 -17.68
CA SER A 99 2.19 16.21 -18.86
C SER A 99 0.95 16.08 -19.76
N ASP A 100 1.17 15.79 -21.06
CA ASP A 100 0.09 15.51 -22.01
C ASP A 100 -0.67 14.23 -21.64
N ASP A 101 0.02 13.24 -21.09
CA ASP A 101 -0.53 11.98 -20.52
C ASP A 101 -0.81 12.17 -19.02
N ARG A 102 -1.74 13.07 -18.70
CA ARG A 102 -2.09 13.37 -17.33
C ARG A 102 -2.62 12.13 -16.59
N PRO A 103 -2.09 11.82 -15.37
CA PRO A 103 -2.53 10.66 -14.63
C PRO A 103 -3.97 10.78 -14.11
N VAL A 104 -4.66 9.65 -14.02
CA VAL A 104 -5.95 9.49 -13.34
C VAL A 104 -5.79 9.13 -11.86
N TYR A 105 -4.61 8.64 -11.50
CA TYR A 105 -4.22 8.27 -10.15
C TYR A 105 -2.76 8.68 -9.88
N TYR A 106 -2.49 9.18 -8.69
CA TYR A 106 -1.15 9.50 -8.22
C TYR A 106 -0.82 8.76 -6.93
N ASN A 107 0.33 8.06 -6.89
CA ASN A 107 0.82 7.38 -5.70
C ASN A 107 1.86 8.25 -4.97
N GLY A 108 1.51 8.73 -3.78
CA GLY A 108 2.46 9.44 -2.91
C GLY A 108 3.38 8.48 -2.15
N ASP A 109 4.57 8.95 -1.80
CA ASP A 109 5.65 8.12 -1.26
C ASP A 109 5.90 8.29 0.24
N SER A 110 5.32 9.30 0.87
CA SER A 110 5.61 9.63 2.26
C SER A 110 4.51 10.44 2.93
N THR A 111 4.41 10.36 4.24
CA THR A 111 3.49 11.18 5.02
C THR A 111 3.74 12.68 4.81
N GLY A 112 5.01 13.11 4.78
CA GLY A 112 5.36 14.50 4.55
C GLY A 112 4.88 15.01 3.18
N PHE A 113 5.03 14.21 2.11
CA PHE A 113 4.50 14.56 0.80
C PHE A 113 2.96 14.58 0.79
N MET A 114 2.31 13.55 1.34
CA MET A 114 0.84 13.45 1.33
C MET A 114 0.17 14.63 2.03
N LYS A 115 0.77 15.15 3.09
CA LYS A 115 0.32 16.39 3.75
C LYS A 115 0.61 17.62 2.89
N LEU A 116 1.81 17.70 2.31
CA LEU A 116 2.28 18.85 1.53
C LEU A 116 1.51 19.04 0.21
N VAL A 117 1.05 17.97 -0.42
CA VAL A 117 0.41 17.99 -1.75
C VAL A 117 -1.05 18.46 -1.73
N THR A 118 -1.71 18.47 -0.58
CA THR A 118 -3.16 18.80 -0.45
C THR A 118 -3.57 20.09 -1.13
N PRO A 119 -2.88 21.23 -0.98
CA PRO A 119 -3.24 22.47 -1.69
C PRO A 119 -3.14 22.33 -3.23
N GLU A 120 -2.21 21.53 -3.73
CA GLU A 120 -2.07 21.29 -5.18
C GLU A 120 -3.17 20.37 -5.70
N LEU A 121 -3.56 19.35 -4.93
CA LEU A 121 -4.70 18.47 -5.25
C LEU A 121 -6.01 19.26 -5.33
N ASN A 122 -6.20 20.26 -4.46
CA ASN A 122 -7.38 21.13 -4.52
C ASN A 122 -7.39 22.01 -5.76
N ARG A 123 -6.22 22.40 -6.30
CA ARG A 123 -6.09 23.19 -7.53
C ARG A 123 -6.14 22.32 -8.79
N THR A 124 -5.56 21.14 -8.74
CA THR A 124 -5.41 20.24 -9.87
C THR A 124 -5.78 18.82 -9.42
N PRO A 125 -7.09 18.52 -9.34
CA PRO A 125 -7.59 17.29 -8.76
C PRO A 125 -7.14 16.04 -9.51
N VAL A 126 -6.67 15.05 -8.75
CA VAL A 126 -6.43 13.66 -9.17
C VAL A 126 -6.66 12.78 -7.96
N LEU A 127 -7.14 11.54 -8.17
CA LEU A 127 -7.24 10.57 -7.07
C LEU A 127 -5.83 10.27 -6.56
N CYS A 128 -5.58 10.50 -5.27
CA CYS A 128 -4.27 10.37 -4.68
C CYS A 128 -4.30 9.37 -3.51
N GLY A 129 -3.70 8.21 -3.73
CA GLY A 129 -3.34 7.27 -2.67
C GLY A 129 -1.86 7.38 -2.36
N GLY A 130 -1.37 6.55 -1.44
CA GLY A 130 0.07 6.57 -1.20
C GLY A 130 0.51 5.78 0.03
N THR A 131 1.81 5.75 0.24
CA THR A 131 2.46 5.01 1.31
C THR A 131 2.41 5.75 2.66
N SER A 132 1.22 6.22 3.04
CA SER A 132 0.96 6.87 4.32
C SER A 132 -0.37 6.41 4.91
N PHE A 133 -0.40 6.31 6.21
CA PHE A 133 -1.61 6.05 7.00
C PHE A 133 -1.87 7.20 8.00
N ALA A 134 -1.38 8.41 7.67
CA ALA A 134 -1.56 9.58 8.53
C ALA A 134 -3.04 9.91 8.72
N SER A 135 -3.41 10.15 9.96
CA SER A 135 -4.83 10.18 10.35
C SER A 135 -5.61 11.35 9.75
N GLU A 136 -4.96 12.48 9.51
CA GLU A 136 -5.60 13.65 8.88
C GLU A 136 -6.01 13.39 7.43
N LEU A 137 -5.30 12.50 6.70
CA LEU A 137 -5.62 12.15 5.32
C LEU A 137 -6.95 11.41 5.17
N ALA A 138 -7.47 10.86 6.26
CA ALA A 138 -8.77 10.19 6.31
C ALA A 138 -9.95 11.16 6.41
N ASP A 139 -9.71 12.46 6.59
CA ASP A 139 -10.78 13.46 6.66
C ASP A 139 -11.12 13.99 5.25
N PRO A 140 -12.26 13.59 4.65
CA PRO A 140 -12.66 14.03 3.32
C PRO A 140 -12.96 15.53 3.22
N SER A 141 -13.22 16.20 4.35
CA SER A 141 -13.51 17.64 4.35
C SER A 141 -12.27 18.49 4.12
N THR A 142 -11.10 17.99 4.55
CA THR A 142 -9.81 18.67 4.42
C THR A 142 -8.92 18.06 3.34
N HIS A 143 -9.09 16.74 3.05
CA HIS A 143 -8.33 15.96 2.09
C HIS A 143 -9.25 15.26 1.06
N PRO A 144 -10.02 16.03 0.25
CA PRO A 144 -11.11 15.48 -0.57
C PRO A 144 -10.65 14.52 -1.67
N PHE A 145 -9.39 14.54 -2.08
CA PHE A 145 -8.87 13.71 -3.18
C PHE A 145 -7.84 12.67 -2.72
N GLN A 146 -7.65 12.52 -1.42
CA GLN A 146 -6.70 11.59 -0.83
C GLN A 146 -7.44 10.43 -0.16
N TYR A 147 -6.78 9.28 -0.06
CA TYR A 147 -7.29 8.13 0.69
C TYR A 147 -6.16 7.28 1.27
N ILE A 148 -6.52 6.47 2.25
CA ILE A 148 -5.63 5.57 2.96
C ILE A 148 -6.02 4.12 2.64
N ALA A 149 -5.07 3.32 2.16
CA ALA A 149 -5.28 1.90 1.83
C ALA A 149 -5.16 0.99 3.08
N GLY A 150 -5.73 1.39 4.19
CA GLY A 150 -5.70 0.67 5.47
C GLY A 150 -6.21 1.53 6.62
N PRO A 151 -5.99 1.13 7.89
CA PRO A 151 -6.33 1.92 9.06
C PRO A 151 -5.37 3.09 9.22
N THR A 152 -5.78 4.14 9.90
CA THR A 152 -4.90 5.25 10.23
C THR A 152 -3.79 4.82 11.21
N TYR A 153 -2.71 5.61 11.32
CA TYR A 153 -1.70 5.37 12.36
C TYR A 153 -2.30 5.47 13.77
N ASN A 154 -3.28 6.34 13.98
CA ASN A 154 -4.01 6.41 15.25
C ASN A 154 -4.72 5.09 15.54
N SER A 155 -5.45 4.54 14.58
CA SER A 155 -6.10 3.23 14.70
C SER A 155 -5.10 2.10 14.96
N MET A 156 -3.92 2.14 14.32
CA MET A 156 -2.86 1.16 14.60
C MET A 156 -2.37 1.25 16.05
N PHE A 157 -2.23 2.47 16.59
CA PHE A 157 -1.87 2.67 18.00
C PHE A 157 -2.97 2.16 18.94
N ASP A 158 -4.24 2.40 18.62
CA ASP A 158 -5.37 1.88 19.41
C ASP A 158 -5.35 0.35 19.49
N ILE A 159 -5.12 -0.34 18.35
CA ILE A 159 -4.98 -1.79 18.30
C ILE A 159 -3.79 -2.26 19.16
N LEU A 160 -2.62 -1.62 19.02
CA LEU A 160 -1.42 -2.01 19.76
C LEU A 160 -1.55 -1.72 21.26
N LEU A 161 -2.10 -0.59 21.66
CA LEU A 161 -2.32 -0.25 23.06
C LEU A 161 -3.36 -1.18 23.72
N LYS A 162 -4.41 -1.55 22.97
CA LYS A 162 -5.34 -2.60 23.41
C LYS A 162 -4.61 -3.93 23.59
N HIS A 163 -3.76 -4.31 22.65
CA HIS A 163 -2.94 -5.53 22.77
C HIS A 163 -2.02 -5.49 24.01
N VAL A 164 -1.40 -4.33 24.30
CA VAL A 164 -0.63 -4.13 25.55
C VAL A 164 -1.49 -4.43 26.76
N LYS A 165 -2.67 -3.85 26.83
CA LYS A 165 -3.61 -4.01 27.96
C LYS A 165 -4.05 -5.47 28.13
N ASP A 166 -4.46 -6.09 27.03
CA ASP A 166 -4.97 -7.48 27.02
C ASP A 166 -3.88 -8.49 27.42
N ASN A 167 -2.60 -8.14 27.23
CA ASN A 167 -1.45 -8.96 27.61
C ASN A 167 -0.79 -8.56 28.93
N GLY A 168 -1.55 -7.86 29.80
CA GLY A 168 -1.16 -7.57 31.17
C GLY A 168 -0.19 -6.40 31.34
N GLY A 169 0.08 -5.62 30.26
CA GLY A 169 0.91 -4.42 30.36
C GLY A 169 0.25 -3.30 31.16
N SER A 170 1.07 -2.55 31.87
CA SER A 170 0.69 -1.36 32.63
C SER A 170 1.49 -0.12 32.20
N THR A 171 2.68 -0.34 31.67
CA THR A 171 3.61 0.70 31.20
C THR A 171 3.98 0.50 29.74
N VAL A 172 4.09 1.60 29.01
CA VAL A 172 4.49 1.60 27.60
C VAL A 172 5.48 2.73 27.33
N ALA A 173 6.44 2.49 26.44
CA ALA A 173 7.24 3.54 25.86
C ALA A 173 7.01 3.63 24.35
N PHE A 174 7.20 4.80 23.77
CA PHE A 174 7.13 5.02 22.32
C PHE A 174 8.52 5.31 21.77
N VAL A 175 8.88 4.62 20.68
CA VAL A 175 10.12 4.87 19.93
C VAL A 175 9.72 5.24 18.50
N TYR A 176 10.06 6.46 18.08
CA TYR A 176 9.61 6.97 16.79
C TYR A 176 10.66 7.80 16.06
N SER A 177 10.49 7.99 14.76
CA SER A 177 11.39 8.81 13.94
C SER A 177 11.05 10.29 14.05
N ASP A 178 12.07 11.13 13.87
CA ASP A 178 11.93 12.59 13.76
C ASP A 178 11.47 12.98 12.34
N THR A 179 10.27 12.55 11.97
CA THR A 179 9.63 12.80 10.66
C THR A 179 8.14 13.05 10.85
N GLU A 180 7.47 13.64 9.87
CA GLU A 180 5.99 13.72 9.84
C GLU A 180 5.34 12.35 10.06
N PHE A 181 5.92 11.30 9.44
CA PHE A 181 5.50 9.93 9.65
C PHE A 181 5.60 9.51 11.12
N GLY A 182 6.80 9.62 11.72
CA GLY A 182 7.04 9.11 13.08
C GLY A 182 6.25 9.86 14.16
N ARG A 183 5.99 11.14 13.95
CA ARG A 183 5.28 11.99 14.91
C ARG A 183 3.76 11.87 14.86
N ASP A 184 3.19 11.40 13.73
CA ASP A 184 1.75 11.43 13.47
C ASP A 184 0.90 10.84 14.60
N PRO A 185 1.08 9.58 15.07
CA PRO A 185 0.22 8.96 16.06
C PRO A 185 0.56 9.31 17.53
N ILE A 186 1.66 10.02 17.80
CA ILE A 186 2.20 10.10 19.16
C ILE A 186 1.27 10.85 20.12
N ALA A 187 0.71 11.97 19.68
CA ALA A 187 -0.22 12.75 20.50
C ALA A 187 -1.50 11.97 20.81
N HIS A 188 -2.02 11.21 19.82
CA HIS A 188 -3.14 10.30 19.98
C HIS A 188 -2.78 9.14 20.92
N GLY A 189 -1.63 8.50 20.69
CA GLY A 189 -1.14 7.38 21.48
C GLY A 189 -1.04 7.67 22.98
N ARG A 190 -0.59 8.89 23.36
CA ARG A 190 -0.61 9.32 24.77
C ARG A 190 -2.02 9.34 25.37
N LYS A 191 -2.99 9.87 24.63
CA LYS A 191 -4.41 9.95 25.06
C LYS A 191 -5.02 8.56 25.13
N ALA A 192 -4.82 7.73 24.13
CA ALA A 192 -5.35 6.37 24.06
C ALA A 192 -4.75 5.49 25.17
N ALA A 193 -3.44 5.58 25.42
CA ALA A 193 -2.80 4.89 26.54
C ALA A 193 -3.43 5.28 27.88
N ALA A 194 -3.60 6.58 28.14
CA ALA A 194 -4.23 7.07 29.37
C ALA A 194 -5.67 6.58 29.50
N ALA A 195 -6.47 6.56 28.43
CA ALA A 195 -7.85 6.06 28.42
C ALA A 195 -7.93 4.56 28.76
N LEU A 196 -6.91 3.78 28.43
CA LEU A 196 -6.80 2.36 28.78
C LEU A 196 -6.17 2.12 30.16
N GLY A 197 -5.81 3.20 30.90
CA GLY A 197 -5.12 3.11 32.18
C GLY A 197 -3.66 2.64 32.05
N LEU A 198 -3.06 2.81 30.88
CA LEU A 198 -1.64 2.55 30.65
C LEU A 198 -0.83 3.84 30.92
N LYS A 199 0.36 3.67 31.48
CA LYS A 199 1.27 4.79 31.72
C LYS A 199 2.33 4.85 30.60
N VAL A 200 2.41 5.94 29.88
CA VAL A 200 3.53 6.23 28.98
C VAL A 200 4.70 6.69 29.84
N VAL A 201 5.73 5.84 29.96
CA VAL A 201 6.87 6.07 30.89
C VAL A 201 8.07 6.70 30.20
N HIS A 202 8.16 6.58 28.85
CA HIS A 202 9.26 7.16 28.08
C HIS A 202 8.86 7.36 26.62
N GLU A 203 9.51 8.32 25.99
CA GLU A 203 9.43 8.55 24.54
C GLU A 203 10.84 8.78 24.01
N GLU A 204 11.20 8.06 22.94
CA GLU A 204 12.52 8.13 22.33
C GLU A 204 12.42 8.49 20.85
N ILE A 205 13.14 9.52 20.44
CA ILE A 205 13.17 10.00 19.06
C ILE A 205 14.45 9.49 18.39
N THR A 206 14.28 8.76 17.28
CA THR A 206 15.38 8.14 16.55
C THR A 206 15.69 8.87 15.24
N LYS A 207 16.94 8.76 14.80
CA LYS A 207 17.45 9.25 13.51
C LYS A 207 17.77 8.09 12.56
N PRO A 208 17.85 8.32 11.23
CA PRO A 208 17.99 7.23 10.24
C PRO A 208 19.25 6.35 10.45
N ALA A 209 20.33 6.91 10.91
CA ALA A 209 21.64 6.26 10.88
C ALA A 209 21.96 5.33 12.07
N GLY A 210 21.02 5.11 13.00
CA GLY A 210 21.28 4.23 14.16
C GLY A 210 22.41 4.68 15.09
N ALA A 211 22.84 5.93 15.01
CA ALA A 211 24.06 6.42 15.63
C ALA A 211 24.05 6.41 17.18
N GLU A 212 22.88 6.23 17.80
CA GLU A 212 22.70 6.40 19.23
C GLU A 212 21.96 5.23 19.90
N VAL A 213 21.99 4.04 19.28
CA VAL A 213 21.24 2.86 19.75
C VAL A 213 21.52 2.52 21.21
N GLN A 214 22.79 2.57 21.63
CA GLN A 214 23.17 2.31 23.03
C GLN A 214 22.53 3.31 24.00
N THR A 215 22.46 4.57 23.62
CA THR A 215 21.81 5.62 24.42
C THR A 215 20.31 5.40 24.49
N HIS A 216 19.65 5.10 23.35
CA HIS A 216 18.22 4.79 23.29
C HIS A 216 17.87 3.61 24.19
N VAL A 217 18.63 2.53 24.14
CA VAL A 217 18.39 1.35 24.96
C VAL A 217 18.68 1.63 26.45
N ALA A 218 19.70 2.43 26.77
CA ALA A 218 19.97 2.82 28.17
C ALA A 218 18.80 3.65 28.76
N GLN A 219 18.17 4.53 27.97
CA GLN A 219 17.00 5.29 28.40
C GLN A 219 15.77 4.38 28.59
N LEU A 220 15.52 3.49 27.64
CA LEU A 220 14.43 2.49 27.74
C LEU A 220 14.63 1.59 28.98
N ARG A 221 15.86 1.12 29.22
CA ARG A 221 16.17 0.29 30.40
C ARG A 221 15.94 1.04 31.71
N ARG A 222 16.25 2.35 31.77
CA ARG A 222 15.98 3.17 32.96
C ARG A 222 14.48 3.37 33.20
N ALA A 223 13.70 3.53 32.10
CA ALA A 223 12.26 3.71 32.17
C ALA A 223 11.50 2.41 32.46
N ASP A 224 12.12 1.26 32.18
CA ASP A 224 11.64 -0.10 32.43
C ASP A 224 10.18 -0.33 31.98
N PRO A 225 9.84 -0.08 30.68
CA PRO A 225 8.48 -0.29 30.20
C PRO A 225 8.18 -1.77 30.00
N ASP A 226 6.93 -2.21 30.28
CA ASP A 226 6.45 -3.54 29.95
C ASP A 226 6.48 -3.75 28.43
N PHE A 227 6.13 -2.69 27.67
CA PHE A 227 6.08 -2.72 26.22
C PHE A 227 6.70 -1.47 25.61
N VAL A 228 7.29 -1.63 24.42
CA VAL A 228 7.72 -0.55 23.55
C VAL A 228 6.95 -0.63 22.25
N ILE A 229 6.29 0.45 21.85
CA ILE A 229 5.67 0.59 20.52
C ILE A 229 6.63 1.40 19.64
N MET A 230 7.03 0.79 18.52
CA MET A 230 7.99 1.35 17.56
C MET A 230 7.28 1.85 16.29
N HIS A 231 7.51 3.12 15.94
CA HIS A 231 6.92 3.78 14.78
C HIS A 231 7.93 4.72 14.11
N GLY A 232 8.77 4.18 13.21
CA GLY A 232 9.86 4.99 12.64
C GLY A 232 10.72 4.21 11.66
N TYR A 233 12.04 4.41 11.77
CA TYR A 233 13.01 3.77 10.88
C TYR A 233 13.12 2.27 11.16
N VAL A 234 12.49 1.46 10.30
CA VAL A 234 12.42 0.00 10.43
C VAL A 234 13.70 -0.69 9.92
N THR A 235 14.49 -0.04 9.10
CA THR A 235 15.78 -0.54 8.61
C THR A 235 16.93 0.06 9.41
N GLY A 236 17.73 -0.78 10.07
CA GLY A 236 18.90 -0.38 10.82
C GLY A 236 18.62 -0.10 12.30
N VAL A 237 17.92 0.96 12.63
CA VAL A 237 17.74 1.44 14.03
C VAL A 237 16.95 0.44 14.88
N TRP A 238 15.84 0.00 14.38
CA TRP A 238 14.88 -0.77 15.13
C TRP A 238 15.33 -2.20 15.49
N PRO A 239 15.86 -3.02 14.54
CA PRO A 239 16.42 -4.32 14.91
C PRO A 239 17.60 -4.21 15.88
N GLU A 240 18.40 -3.14 15.77
CA GLU A 240 19.54 -2.92 16.66
C GLU A 240 19.10 -2.53 18.08
N ILE A 241 18.03 -1.75 18.24
CA ILE A 241 17.43 -1.48 19.55
C ILE A 241 16.96 -2.77 20.20
N ILE A 242 16.22 -3.63 19.49
CA ILE A 242 15.76 -4.91 20.02
C ILE A 242 16.94 -5.80 20.37
N GLY A 243 17.91 -5.95 19.48
CA GLY A 243 19.11 -6.79 19.72
C GLY A 243 19.90 -6.32 20.93
N THR A 244 20.12 -5.01 21.08
CA THR A 244 20.82 -4.43 22.24
C THR A 244 20.02 -4.60 23.52
N ALA A 245 18.69 -4.42 23.49
CA ALA A 245 17.83 -4.65 24.65
C ALA A 245 17.89 -6.11 25.11
N ARG A 246 17.87 -7.08 24.18
CA ARG A 246 18.03 -8.51 24.49
C ARG A 246 19.41 -8.81 25.07
N ALA A 247 20.48 -8.19 24.55
CA ALA A 247 21.82 -8.34 25.11
C ALA A 247 21.91 -7.81 26.57
N PHE A 248 21.14 -6.77 26.90
CA PHE A 248 20.99 -6.27 28.27
C PHE A 248 19.97 -7.02 29.11
N LYS A 249 19.41 -8.14 28.61
CA LYS A 249 18.41 -8.96 29.28
C LYS A 249 17.17 -8.19 29.73
N MET A 250 16.74 -7.23 28.92
CA MET A 250 15.47 -6.53 29.17
C MET A 250 14.29 -7.48 28.86
N GLU A 251 13.34 -7.56 29.78
CA GLU A 251 12.11 -8.35 29.62
C GLU A 251 11.05 -7.62 28.79
N THR A 252 11.29 -6.38 28.44
CA THR A 252 10.42 -5.50 27.63
C THR A 252 10.00 -6.19 26.33
N LYS A 253 8.71 -6.15 26.03
CA LYS A 253 8.14 -6.64 24.76
C LYS A 253 8.09 -5.53 23.75
N PHE A 254 8.48 -5.83 22.52
CA PHE A 254 8.53 -4.85 21.43
C PHE A 254 7.39 -5.05 20.44
N LEU A 255 6.70 -3.97 20.12
CA LEU A 255 5.61 -3.92 19.15
C LEU A 255 5.96 -2.94 18.03
N GLY A 256 5.45 -3.18 16.83
CA GLY A 256 5.61 -2.28 15.68
C GLY A 256 4.29 -1.98 14.99
N THR A 257 4.24 -0.82 14.36
CA THR A 257 3.21 -0.54 13.37
C THR A 257 3.53 -1.26 12.05
N PHE A 258 2.64 -1.17 11.07
CA PHE A 258 2.71 -1.86 9.78
C PHE A 258 4.12 -1.97 9.16
N TRP A 259 4.86 -0.85 9.10
CA TRP A 259 6.16 -0.80 8.44
C TRP A 259 7.23 -1.69 9.06
N GLY A 260 7.06 -2.04 10.34
CA GLY A 260 7.96 -2.93 11.08
C GLY A 260 7.64 -4.41 10.94
N MET A 261 6.57 -4.79 10.25
CA MET A 261 6.09 -6.17 10.16
C MET A 261 6.64 -6.87 8.90
N GLU A 262 7.96 -6.77 8.68
CA GLU A 262 8.59 -7.15 7.42
C GLU A 262 9.48 -8.39 7.52
N LYS A 263 9.12 -9.43 6.73
CA LYS A 263 9.85 -10.69 6.73
C LYS A 263 11.29 -10.55 6.22
N VAL A 264 11.54 -9.72 5.24
CA VAL A 264 12.92 -9.55 4.71
C VAL A 264 13.86 -9.00 5.77
N ILE A 265 13.36 -8.14 6.68
CA ILE A 265 14.14 -7.66 7.83
C ILE A 265 14.32 -8.78 8.84
N ALA A 266 13.25 -9.51 9.17
CA ALA A 266 13.33 -10.60 10.12
C ALA A 266 14.31 -11.69 9.65
N ASP A 267 14.32 -12.04 8.37
CA ASP A 267 15.27 -12.98 7.77
C ASP A 267 16.72 -12.47 7.91
N ALA A 268 16.97 -11.22 7.55
CA ALA A 268 18.31 -10.63 7.64
C ALA A 268 18.83 -10.56 9.09
N VAL A 269 17.96 -10.19 10.03
CA VAL A 269 18.30 -10.11 11.46
C VAL A 269 18.56 -11.52 12.02
N THR A 270 17.69 -12.48 11.71
CA THR A 270 17.84 -13.86 12.20
C THR A 270 19.13 -14.51 11.66
N ALA A 271 19.46 -14.27 10.40
CA ALA A 271 20.71 -14.76 9.80
C ALA A 271 21.95 -14.17 10.46
N LYS A 272 21.92 -12.91 10.91
CA LYS A 272 23.05 -12.19 11.50
C LYS A 272 23.17 -12.41 13.01
N ALA A 273 22.06 -12.45 13.74
CA ALA A 273 22.03 -12.35 15.20
C ALA A 273 21.21 -13.45 15.90
N GLY A 274 20.72 -14.44 15.13
CA GLY A 274 19.86 -15.48 15.68
C GLY A 274 18.44 -14.98 16.01
N PRO A 275 17.71 -15.66 16.91
CA PRO A 275 16.27 -15.45 17.13
C PRO A 275 15.93 -14.23 17.99
N ILE A 276 16.68 -13.14 17.91
CA ILE A 276 16.50 -11.96 18.78
C ILE A 276 15.14 -11.27 18.59
N LEU A 277 14.47 -11.47 17.45
CA LEU A 277 13.14 -10.95 17.16
C LEU A 277 12.01 -11.86 17.65
N ASP A 278 12.30 -13.03 18.25
CA ASP A 278 11.24 -13.91 18.73
C ASP A 278 10.31 -13.21 19.71
N GLY A 279 9.00 -13.32 19.48
CA GLY A 279 7.96 -12.62 20.25
C GLY A 279 7.75 -11.13 19.87
N TYR A 280 8.56 -10.57 18.95
CA TYR A 280 8.25 -9.27 18.40
C TYR A 280 6.90 -9.31 17.68
N ALA A 281 6.00 -8.36 17.98
CA ALA A 281 4.66 -8.33 17.41
C ALA A 281 4.35 -6.97 16.80
N GLY A 282 3.23 -6.89 16.08
CA GLY A 282 2.80 -5.62 15.53
C GLY A 282 1.51 -5.75 14.71
N VAL A 283 0.98 -4.61 14.30
CA VAL A 283 -0.26 -4.53 13.55
C VAL A 283 -0.01 -4.59 12.05
N LEU A 284 -0.78 -5.43 11.35
CA LEU A 284 -0.80 -5.53 9.90
C LEU A 284 -2.25 -5.42 9.41
N PRO A 285 -2.55 -4.49 8.48
CA PRO A 285 -3.90 -4.37 7.91
C PRO A 285 -4.19 -5.42 6.83
N TYR A 286 -3.16 -6.05 6.27
CA TYR A 286 -3.27 -7.01 5.18
C TYR A 286 -3.06 -8.44 5.67
N ARG A 287 -3.60 -9.41 4.90
CA ARG A 287 -3.23 -10.82 5.11
C ARG A 287 -1.76 -11.02 4.83
N TYR A 288 -1.12 -11.83 5.65
CA TYR A 288 0.24 -12.22 5.39
C TYR A 288 0.29 -13.20 4.21
N PHE A 289 1.39 -13.22 3.46
CA PHE A 289 1.48 -13.93 2.18
C PHE A 289 1.02 -15.40 2.22
N TYR A 290 1.30 -16.13 3.30
CA TYR A 290 0.91 -17.54 3.43
C TYR A 290 -0.60 -17.73 3.64
N GLU A 291 -1.32 -16.72 4.13
CA GLU A 291 -2.78 -16.74 4.31
C GLU A 291 -3.54 -16.46 3.01
N ALA A 292 -2.90 -15.82 2.05
CA ALA A 292 -3.55 -15.29 0.84
C ALA A 292 -3.10 -15.97 -0.46
N LYS A 293 -2.18 -16.95 -0.39
CA LYS A 293 -1.58 -17.59 -1.58
C LYS A 293 -2.56 -18.25 -2.55
N ASP A 294 -3.74 -18.64 -2.07
CA ASP A 294 -4.77 -19.30 -2.87
C ASP A 294 -5.99 -18.37 -3.15
N SER A 295 -5.86 -17.06 -2.86
CA SER A 295 -6.95 -16.10 -2.99
C SER A 295 -7.12 -15.57 -4.43
N ALA A 296 -8.28 -14.94 -4.69
CA ALA A 296 -8.71 -14.58 -6.03
C ALA A 296 -7.84 -13.52 -6.74
N SER A 297 -7.28 -12.55 -6.01
CA SER A 297 -6.44 -11.47 -6.57
C SER A 297 -5.01 -11.57 -6.08
N TYR A 298 -4.79 -11.56 -4.78
CA TYR A 298 -3.45 -11.67 -4.21
C TYR A 298 -2.78 -13.01 -4.54
N GLY A 299 -3.54 -14.13 -4.51
CA GLY A 299 -3.03 -15.45 -4.90
C GLY A 299 -2.62 -15.51 -6.38
N LYS A 300 -3.38 -14.86 -7.28
CA LYS A 300 -2.98 -14.72 -8.69
C LYS A 300 -1.68 -13.95 -8.85
N PHE A 301 -1.51 -12.85 -8.11
CA PHE A 301 -0.25 -12.10 -8.13
C PHE A 301 0.92 -12.96 -7.65
N PHE A 302 0.73 -13.73 -6.60
CA PHE A 302 1.72 -14.67 -6.10
C PHE A 302 2.10 -15.72 -7.15
N ALA A 303 1.12 -16.31 -7.84
CA ALA A 303 1.33 -17.26 -8.93
C ALA A 303 2.07 -16.61 -10.12
N PHE A 304 1.68 -15.39 -10.50
CA PHE A 304 2.35 -14.60 -11.52
C PHE A 304 3.84 -14.36 -11.18
N LYS A 305 4.14 -13.96 -9.95
CA LYS A 305 5.53 -13.78 -9.49
C LYS A 305 6.33 -15.08 -9.58
N LYS A 306 5.75 -16.20 -9.16
CA LYS A 306 6.36 -17.52 -9.24
C LYS A 306 6.65 -17.93 -10.69
N GLN A 307 5.71 -17.69 -11.59
CA GLN A 307 5.89 -17.96 -13.03
C GLN A 307 6.98 -17.07 -13.64
N LYS A 308 6.98 -15.76 -13.35
CA LYS A 308 7.88 -14.78 -13.92
C LYS A 308 9.32 -14.94 -13.46
N TYR A 309 9.54 -15.24 -12.19
CA TYR A 309 10.87 -15.24 -11.57
C TYR A 309 11.41 -16.64 -11.22
N GLY A 310 10.57 -17.68 -11.25
CA GLY A 310 10.97 -19.05 -10.91
C GLY A 310 11.64 -19.12 -9.55
N ASP A 311 12.82 -19.77 -9.49
CA ASP A 311 13.61 -19.93 -8.26
C ASP A 311 14.17 -18.61 -7.67
N LYS A 312 14.12 -17.51 -8.44
CA LYS A 312 14.50 -16.17 -7.94
C LYS A 312 13.40 -15.49 -7.14
N PHE A 313 12.19 -16.03 -7.16
CA PHE A 313 11.11 -15.54 -6.32
C PHE A 313 11.30 -16.08 -4.89
N PRO A 314 11.41 -15.22 -3.85
CA PRO A 314 11.70 -15.67 -2.48
C PRO A 314 10.55 -16.42 -1.83
N GLY A 315 9.43 -16.65 -2.53
CA GLY A 315 8.26 -17.34 -2.00
C GLY A 315 7.35 -16.47 -1.14
N TYR A 316 7.58 -15.16 -1.10
CA TYR A 316 6.71 -14.19 -0.43
C TYR A 316 6.72 -12.83 -1.13
N VAL A 317 5.71 -12.04 -0.86
CA VAL A 317 5.60 -10.61 -1.22
C VAL A 317 5.83 -9.81 0.05
N THR A 318 6.63 -8.76 -0.04
CA THR A 318 6.94 -7.92 1.13
C THR A 318 5.71 -7.15 1.60
N THR A 319 5.60 -6.90 2.89
CA THR A 319 4.52 -6.06 3.43
C THR A 319 4.61 -4.63 2.88
N TRP A 320 5.82 -4.14 2.61
CA TRP A 320 6.03 -2.85 1.97
C TRP A 320 5.37 -2.73 0.59
N SER A 321 5.30 -3.85 -0.16
CA SER A 321 4.65 -3.91 -1.47
C SER A 321 3.12 -3.95 -1.35
N LEU A 322 2.59 -4.57 -0.28
CA LEU A 322 1.14 -4.76 -0.12
C LEU A 322 0.38 -3.45 -0.02
N GLN A 323 0.95 -2.46 0.65
CA GLN A 323 0.28 -1.16 0.82
C GLN A 323 0.09 -0.43 -0.53
N PRO A 324 1.13 -0.17 -1.35
CA PRO A 324 0.91 0.48 -2.63
C PRO A 324 0.13 -0.42 -3.59
N MET A 325 0.32 -1.73 -3.60
CA MET A 325 -0.47 -2.64 -4.43
C MET A 325 -1.96 -2.56 -4.10
N PHE A 326 -2.32 -2.60 -2.81
CA PHE A 326 -3.71 -2.48 -2.40
C PHE A 326 -4.27 -1.07 -2.69
N SER A 327 -3.44 -0.04 -2.58
CA SER A 327 -3.80 1.32 -3.02
C SER A 327 -4.14 1.35 -4.52
N HIS A 328 -3.37 0.65 -5.36
CA HIS A 328 -3.66 0.51 -6.79
C HIS A 328 -4.93 -0.32 -7.06
N GLU A 329 -5.19 -1.38 -6.27
CA GLU A 329 -6.45 -2.15 -6.36
C GLU A 329 -7.67 -1.31 -6.00
N LEU A 330 -7.59 -0.44 -5.00
CA LEU A 330 -8.66 0.50 -4.67
C LEU A 330 -8.88 1.51 -5.82
N ALA A 331 -7.82 2.06 -6.41
CA ALA A 331 -7.92 2.95 -7.57
C ALA A 331 -8.52 2.23 -8.79
N LYS A 332 -8.11 0.98 -9.04
CA LYS A 332 -8.69 0.13 -10.09
C LYS A 332 -10.18 -0.09 -9.87
N ASN A 333 -10.59 -0.48 -8.66
CA ASN A 333 -12.00 -0.67 -8.31
C ASN A 333 -12.81 0.62 -8.54
N ALA A 334 -12.30 1.78 -8.13
CA ALA A 334 -12.95 3.07 -8.34
C ALA A 334 -13.09 3.41 -9.83
N ILE A 335 -12.09 3.11 -10.67
CA ILE A 335 -12.17 3.31 -12.13
C ILE A 335 -13.21 2.37 -12.73
N GLU A 336 -13.18 1.08 -12.40
CA GLU A 336 -14.14 0.10 -12.90
C GLU A 336 -15.58 0.46 -12.53
N ALA A 337 -15.81 0.84 -11.26
CA ALA A 337 -17.12 1.29 -10.79
C ALA A 337 -17.60 2.57 -11.52
N THR A 338 -16.70 3.52 -11.76
CA THR A 338 -16.99 4.77 -12.47
C THR A 338 -17.37 4.51 -13.93
N VAL A 339 -16.60 3.67 -14.63
CA VAL A 339 -16.84 3.29 -16.02
C VAL A 339 -18.15 2.49 -16.16
N ASN A 340 -18.39 1.54 -15.27
CA ASN A 340 -19.61 0.71 -15.26
C ASN A 340 -20.88 1.52 -14.96
N ALA A 341 -20.73 2.69 -14.32
CA ALA A 341 -21.82 3.65 -14.08
C ALA A 341 -21.99 4.68 -15.23
N ASP A 342 -21.30 4.51 -16.36
CA ASP A 342 -21.25 5.44 -17.51
C ASP A 342 -20.86 6.87 -17.11
N LYS A 343 -20.01 7.03 -16.07
CA LYS A 343 -19.49 8.33 -15.61
C LYS A 343 -18.13 8.62 -16.18
N GLU A 344 -17.81 9.89 -16.30
CA GLU A 344 -16.47 10.35 -16.66
C GLU A 344 -15.46 9.95 -15.57
N VAL A 345 -14.30 9.42 -15.98
CA VAL A 345 -13.20 9.12 -15.07
C VAL A 345 -12.43 10.40 -14.75
N ASN A 346 -12.80 11.03 -13.66
CA ASN A 346 -12.15 12.21 -13.07
C ASN A 346 -12.05 12.06 -11.55
N ALA A 347 -11.30 12.94 -10.90
CA ALA A 347 -11.01 12.82 -9.47
C ALA A 347 -12.27 12.76 -8.59
N GLN A 348 -13.28 13.57 -8.89
CA GLN A 348 -14.53 13.65 -8.13
C GLN A 348 -15.32 12.34 -8.20
N ASN A 349 -15.49 11.81 -9.41
CA ASN A 349 -16.21 10.54 -9.59
C ASN A 349 -15.45 9.35 -9.02
N LEU A 350 -14.11 9.35 -9.11
CA LEU A 350 -13.28 8.28 -8.53
C LEU A 350 -13.34 8.29 -7.00
N VAL A 351 -13.27 9.46 -6.37
CA VAL A 351 -13.42 9.58 -4.91
C VAL A 351 -14.83 9.16 -4.47
N ALA A 352 -15.87 9.54 -5.21
CA ALA A 352 -17.24 9.12 -4.92
C ALA A 352 -17.40 7.59 -5.04
N ALA A 353 -16.80 6.98 -6.07
CA ALA A 353 -16.80 5.53 -6.26
C ALA A 353 -16.04 4.81 -5.15
N LEU A 354 -14.88 5.34 -4.73
CA LEU A 354 -14.09 4.82 -3.61
C LEU A 354 -14.87 4.88 -2.29
N GLY A 355 -15.50 6.03 -1.99
CA GLY A 355 -16.31 6.21 -0.79
C GLY A 355 -17.59 5.36 -0.76
N ALA A 356 -18.02 4.83 -1.91
CA ALA A 356 -19.16 3.92 -2.02
C ALA A 356 -18.77 2.43 -1.81
N ILE A 357 -17.48 2.11 -1.65
CA ILE A 357 -17.03 0.74 -1.37
C ILE A 357 -17.55 0.30 -0.01
N ASN A 358 -18.39 -0.74 -0.04
CA ASN A 358 -18.99 -1.35 1.14
C ASN A 358 -19.04 -2.86 0.96
N ASP A 359 -18.54 -3.60 1.93
CA ASP A 359 -18.53 -5.08 1.95
C ASP A 359 -17.88 -5.71 0.72
N TRP A 360 -16.84 -5.06 0.15
CA TRP A 360 -16.13 -5.53 -1.04
C TRP A 360 -15.08 -6.59 -0.70
N ASP A 361 -15.15 -7.74 -1.39
CA ASP A 361 -14.07 -8.75 -1.33
C ASP A 361 -12.84 -8.23 -2.08
N SER A 362 -11.77 -7.94 -1.35
CA SER A 362 -10.50 -7.49 -1.90
C SER A 362 -9.72 -8.58 -2.65
N GLY A 363 -10.27 -9.79 -2.78
CA GLY A 363 -9.58 -10.92 -3.40
C GLY A 363 -8.36 -11.39 -2.63
N GLY A 364 -8.37 -11.24 -1.30
CA GLY A 364 -7.36 -11.77 -0.39
C GLY A 364 -6.32 -10.77 0.12
N TYR A 365 -6.36 -9.50 -0.28
CA TYR A 365 -5.47 -8.49 0.30
C TYR A 365 -5.82 -8.21 1.76
N MET A 366 -7.08 -7.99 2.06
CA MET A 366 -7.58 -7.67 3.40
C MET A 366 -8.14 -8.92 4.09
N GLY A 367 -8.21 -8.88 5.42
CA GLY A 367 -8.72 -9.98 6.21
C GLY A 367 -10.23 -10.08 6.27
N LEU A 368 -10.88 -8.93 6.34
CA LEU A 368 -12.32 -8.77 6.28
C LEU A 368 -12.73 -8.09 4.98
N PRO A 369 -13.99 -8.20 4.54
CA PRO A 369 -14.51 -7.40 3.45
C PRO A 369 -14.23 -5.91 3.66
N VAL A 370 -13.96 -5.21 2.58
CA VAL A 370 -13.54 -3.81 2.61
C VAL A 370 -14.75 -2.90 2.63
N THR A 371 -14.81 -2.07 3.65
CA THR A 371 -15.70 -0.90 3.71
C THR A 371 -14.83 0.34 3.89
N VAL A 372 -14.98 1.31 3.01
CA VAL A 372 -14.27 2.59 3.13
C VAL A 372 -15.05 3.51 4.04
N VAL A 373 -14.39 3.99 5.10
CA VAL A 373 -14.96 4.94 6.06
C VAL A 373 -14.02 6.14 6.12
N ASN A 374 -14.56 7.33 5.87
CA ASN A 374 -13.76 8.55 5.90
C ASN A 374 -12.42 8.40 5.16
N HIS A 375 -12.48 7.95 3.90
CA HIS A 375 -11.31 7.73 3.04
C HIS A 375 -10.25 6.74 3.57
N ALA A 376 -10.59 5.89 4.55
CA ALA A 376 -9.71 4.85 5.10
C ALA A 376 -10.39 3.47 5.09
N VAL A 377 -9.59 2.41 5.25
CA VAL A 377 -10.08 1.04 5.44
C VAL A 377 -9.72 0.61 6.87
N PRO A 378 -10.64 0.79 7.83
CA PRO A 378 -10.34 0.76 9.27
C PRO A 378 -10.30 -0.66 9.85
N GLN A 379 -9.39 -1.50 9.38
CA GLN A 379 -9.20 -2.86 9.92
C GLN A 379 -7.71 -3.20 10.08
N GLY A 380 -7.42 -4.03 11.07
CA GLY A 380 -6.08 -4.53 11.31
C GLY A 380 -6.06 -5.77 12.20
N ARG A 381 -4.92 -6.43 12.29
CA ARG A 381 -4.70 -7.63 13.08
C ARG A 381 -3.30 -7.62 13.67
N VAL A 382 -3.13 -8.14 14.88
CA VAL A 382 -1.82 -8.28 15.48
C VAL A 382 -1.20 -9.63 15.08
N TYR A 383 0.06 -9.56 14.63
CA TYR A 383 0.90 -10.73 14.33
C TYR A 383 2.13 -10.69 15.21
N ALA A 384 2.66 -11.86 15.56
CA ALA A 384 3.92 -11.99 16.28
C ALA A 384 4.91 -12.85 15.51
N TYR A 385 6.16 -12.41 15.44
CA TYR A 385 7.24 -13.22 14.88
C TYR A 385 7.52 -14.44 15.76
N ARG A 386 7.59 -15.60 15.12
CA ARG A 386 7.94 -16.88 15.74
C ARG A 386 9.19 -17.41 15.06
N ALA A 387 10.29 -17.40 15.79
CA ALA A 387 11.60 -17.80 15.26
C ALA A 387 11.62 -19.26 14.80
N GLU A 388 10.89 -20.14 15.49
CA GLU A 388 10.75 -21.57 15.13
C GLU A 388 10.15 -21.79 13.73
N ASN A 389 9.23 -20.91 13.31
CA ASN A 389 8.57 -20.97 12.01
C ASN A 389 9.21 -20.02 11.01
N ASN A 390 10.03 -19.06 11.47
CA ASN A 390 10.53 -17.91 10.71
C ASN A 390 9.41 -17.13 10.04
N LEU A 391 8.28 -16.92 10.73
CA LEU A 391 7.08 -16.26 10.23
C LEU A 391 6.46 -15.33 11.28
N PHE A 392 5.77 -14.31 10.81
CA PHE A 392 4.82 -13.56 11.61
C PHE A 392 3.49 -14.33 11.61
N LEU A 393 3.06 -14.84 12.76
CA LEU A 393 1.80 -15.58 12.92
C LEU A 393 0.76 -14.72 13.64
N PRO A 394 -0.54 -14.85 13.33
CA PRO A 394 -1.61 -14.08 13.96
C PRO A 394 -1.71 -14.42 15.44
N VAL A 395 -1.88 -13.39 16.27
CA VAL A 395 -2.06 -13.50 17.73
C VAL A 395 -3.30 -12.76 18.23
N SER A 396 -4.10 -12.23 17.32
CA SER A 396 -5.43 -11.69 17.59
C SER A 396 -6.39 -12.07 16.46
N ASP A 397 -7.69 -11.81 16.65
CA ASP A 397 -8.65 -11.72 15.56
C ASP A 397 -8.46 -10.41 14.78
N TRP A 398 -9.16 -10.30 13.65
CA TRP A 398 -9.27 -9.04 12.92
C TRP A 398 -10.07 -8.03 13.74
N ILE A 399 -9.59 -6.80 13.78
CA ILE A 399 -10.15 -5.69 14.56
C ILE A 399 -10.55 -4.60 13.57
N VAL A 400 -11.80 -4.13 13.68
CA VAL A 400 -12.30 -2.92 13.00
C VAL A 400 -12.19 -1.76 13.98
N THR A 401 -11.63 -0.60 13.55
CA THR A 401 -11.36 0.58 14.39
C THR A 401 -12.22 1.77 13.98
#